data_483282b97499205a525a364ef9926d40
#
_entry.id   483282b97499205a525a364ef9926d40
#
_cell.length_a   1.000
_cell.length_b   1.000
_cell.length_c   1.000
_cell.angle_alpha   90.00
_cell.angle_beta   90.00
_cell.angle_gamma   90.00
#
_symmetry.space_group_name_H-M   'P 1'
#
loop_
_entity.id
_entity.type
_entity.pdbx_description
1 polymer ?
#
loop_
_entity_poly.entity_id
_entity_poly.type
_entity_poly.pdbx_seq_one_letter_code
_entity_poly.pdbx_strand_id
1 'polypeptide(L)'
;MGSPDAGVQTGDVIHFNALVRDGAGSVVEDAPLSWSHSYSATEGMLGVPATGQMLRGDFVADIAGIHSVTVSSGSLSARASFEVSARDVVQEVEVVGHGPENRYRTTDLWIFEGVDGRDYAITGSKVSGGFSFFYDVTNPAAITKIDSIQVDARTINDVKASPDGRYAVLSREGATNRRDGLVIMDMSDPMNPVIASFYDEGITGGVHNMFAADDYLYALANGDKYVIIDMA
;
A
#
# COMPACT_ATOMS: atom_id res chain seq x y z
N MET A 1 21.51 0.47 30.16
CA MET A 1 21.13 -0.04 28.82
C MET A 1 21.28 -1.55 28.85
N GLY A 2 20.24 -2.30 28.51
CA GLY A 2 20.26 -3.77 28.40
C GLY A 2 20.47 -4.19 26.94
N SER A 3 21.02 -5.40 26.74
CA SER A 3 20.98 -6.02 25.41
C SER A 3 19.58 -6.50 25.11
N PRO A 4 19.16 -6.51 23.82
CA PRO A 4 17.87 -7.08 23.45
C PRO A 4 17.81 -8.58 23.78
N ASP A 5 16.61 -9.08 23.95
CA ASP A 5 16.39 -10.52 24.16
C ASP A 5 16.89 -11.35 22.97
N ALA A 6 17.16 -12.64 23.24
CA ALA A 6 17.65 -13.55 22.21
C ALA A 6 16.61 -13.70 21.06
N GLY A 7 17.10 -13.75 19.81
CA GLY A 7 16.26 -14.02 18.64
C GLY A 7 15.95 -12.81 17.75
N VAL A 8 16.71 -11.72 17.86
CA VAL A 8 16.59 -10.56 16.95
C VAL A 8 16.95 -10.96 15.52
N GLN A 9 16.15 -10.51 14.58
CA GLN A 9 16.35 -10.73 13.15
C GLN A 9 16.49 -9.41 12.38
N THR A 10 17.10 -9.46 11.20
CA THR A 10 17.13 -8.30 10.30
C THR A 10 15.73 -7.75 10.05
N GLY A 11 15.59 -6.42 10.09
CA GLY A 11 14.31 -5.72 9.95
C GLY A 11 13.49 -5.59 11.24
N ASP A 12 13.90 -6.22 12.36
CA ASP A 12 13.25 -5.97 13.65
C ASP A 12 13.59 -4.58 14.17
N VAL A 13 12.59 -3.88 14.73
CA VAL A 13 12.78 -2.62 15.43
C VAL A 13 13.13 -2.91 16.88
N ILE A 14 14.34 -2.53 17.31
CA ILE A 14 14.82 -2.70 18.68
C ILE A 14 14.77 -1.36 19.37
N HIS A 15 14.05 -1.27 20.48
CA HIS A 15 13.93 -0.05 21.28
C HIS A 15 14.95 -0.06 22.42
N PHE A 16 15.89 0.89 22.40
CA PHE A 16 16.85 1.09 23.49
C PHE A 16 16.44 2.27 24.34
N ASN A 17 16.48 2.08 25.66
CA ASN A 17 16.26 3.12 26.64
C ASN A 17 17.55 3.38 27.42
N ALA A 18 17.85 4.63 27.72
CA ALA A 18 18.97 5.04 28.53
C ALA A 18 18.54 6.03 29.61
N LEU A 19 19.10 5.85 30.82
CA LEU A 19 18.90 6.76 31.94
C LEU A 19 20.27 7.35 32.33
N VAL A 20 20.34 8.68 32.40
CA VAL A 20 21.48 9.39 32.93
C VAL A 20 21.25 9.63 34.42
N ARG A 21 22.27 9.34 35.24
CA ARG A 21 22.23 9.58 36.69
C ARG A 21 23.38 10.50 37.09
N ASP A 22 23.13 11.36 38.07
CA ASP A 22 24.15 12.21 38.70
C ASP A 22 25.04 11.42 39.67
N GLY A 23 26.00 12.09 40.30
CA GLY A 23 26.91 11.49 41.27
C GLY A 23 26.24 11.01 42.57
N ALA A 24 25.01 11.39 42.84
CA ALA A 24 24.18 10.93 43.95
C ALA A 24 23.25 9.77 43.54
N GLY A 25 23.23 9.39 42.24
CA GLY A 25 22.40 8.31 41.70
C GLY A 25 21.01 8.73 41.27
N SER A 26 20.65 10.01 41.37
CA SER A 26 19.36 10.54 40.93
C SER A 26 19.30 10.62 39.41
N VAL A 27 18.11 10.37 38.84
CA VAL A 27 17.88 10.49 37.40
C VAL A 27 17.98 11.96 36.99
N VAL A 28 18.75 12.25 35.97
CA VAL A 28 18.78 13.56 35.29
C VAL A 28 17.78 13.54 34.19
N GLU A 29 16.64 14.19 34.43
CA GLU A 29 15.59 14.36 33.43
C GLU A 29 16.15 15.23 32.26
N ASP A 30 15.67 14.98 31.06
CA ASP A 30 16.05 15.73 29.85
C ASP A 30 17.55 15.79 29.52
N ALA A 31 18.34 14.84 30.04
CA ALA A 31 19.75 14.75 29.65
C ALA A 31 19.88 14.51 28.14
N PRO A 32 20.72 15.30 27.41
CA PRO A 32 20.86 15.13 25.96
C PRO A 32 21.52 13.79 25.68
N LEU A 33 20.88 12.98 24.83
CA LEU A 33 21.36 11.66 24.41
C LEU A 33 21.75 11.69 22.92
N SER A 34 22.92 11.18 22.62
CA SER A 34 23.38 10.92 21.26
C SER A 34 23.53 9.42 21.05
N TRP A 35 22.90 8.92 19.99
CA TRP A 35 22.86 7.52 19.65
C TRP A 35 23.69 7.24 18.40
N SER A 36 24.41 6.14 18.42
CA SER A 36 25.16 5.63 17.27
C SER A 36 25.18 4.12 17.27
N HIS A 37 25.40 3.52 16.10
CA HIS A 37 25.61 2.09 15.99
C HIS A 37 26.91 1.77 15.26
N SER A 38 27.39 0.56 15.48
CA SER A 38 28.51 -0.01 14.75
C SER A 38 28.26 -1.49 14.49
N TYR A 39 28.84 -1.98 13.42
CA TYR A 39 28.78 -3.37 12.99
C TYR A 39 30.18 -3.99 13.06
N SER A 40 30.28 -5.21 13.57
CA SER A 40 31.50 -6.02 13.49
C SER A 40 31.37 -6.96 12.29
N ALA A 41 32.06 -6.61 11.21
CA ALA A 41 32.09 -7.43 10.01
C ALA A 41 32.63 -8.84 10.30
N THR A 42 32.01 -9.85 9.75
CA THR A 42 32.60 -11.19 9.69
C THR A 42 33.77 -11.17 8.72
N GLU A 43 34.78 -11.98 9.00
CA GLU A 43 36.02 -12.03 8.21
C GLU A 43 35.70 -12.22 6.70
N GLY A 44 36.20 -11.31 5.86
CA GLY A 44 35.95 -11.31 4.40
C GLY A 44 34.90 -10.32 3.89
N MET A 45 34.13 -9.65 4.75
CA MET A 45 33.19 -8.59 4.34
C MET A 45 33.90 -7.22 4.37
N LEU A 46 34.49 -6.82 3.27
CA LEU A 46 35.02 -5.48 3.10
C LEU A 46 33.99 -4.61 2.32
N GLY A 47 33.63 -3.46 2.89
CA GLY A 47 32.93 -2.39 2.17
C GLY A 47 31.40 -2.46 2.16
N VAL A 48 30.75 -2.98 3.20
CA VAL A 48 29.28 -2.89 3.35
C VAL A 48 28.91 -1.47 3.80
N PRO A 49 28.27 -0.64 2.95
CA PRO A 49 28.09 0.80 3.23
C PRO A 49 26.98 1.11 4.25
N ALA A 50 26.01 0.24 4.40
CA ALA A 50 24.90 0.41 5.36
C ALA A 50 24.65 -0.93 6.06
N THR A 51 24.72 -0.93 7.39
CA THR A 51 24.54 -2.14 8.20
C THR A 51 23.29 -2.08 9.07
N GLY A 52 22.68 -0.91 9.18
CA GLY A 52 21.49 -0.65 9.97
C GLY A 52 21.22 0.85 10.10
N GLN A 53 20.08 1.17 10.67
CA GLN A 53 19.62 2.53 10.91
C GLN A 53 19.37 2.76 12.39
N MET A 54 19.69 3.97 12.86
CA MET A 54 19.53 4.37 14.26
C MET A 54 18.82 5.70 14.36
N LEU A 55 17.70 5.77 15.08
CA LEU A 55 16.94 7.00 15.31
C LEU A 55 16.41 7.06 16.75
N ARG A 56 16.92 8.00 17.56
CA ARG A 56 16.42 8.31 18.91
C ARG A 56 16.27 7.10 19.86
N GLY A 57 17.12 6.10 19.74
CA GLY A 57 17.04 4.88 20.53
C GLY A 57 16.42 3.70 19.81
N ASP A 58 15.80 3.91 18.67
CA ASP A 58 15.30 2.84 17.82
C ASP A 58 16.38 2.41 16.83
N PHE A 59 16.62 1.12 16.75
CA PHE A 59 17.61 0.52 15.85
C PHE A 59 16.97 -0.57 15.00
N VAL A 60 17.33 -0.59 13.72
CA VAL A 60 16.99 -1.66 12.77
C VAL A 60 18.26 -2.12 12.08
N ALA A 61 18.53 -3.42 12.09
CA ALA A 61 19.65 -4.00 11.37
C ALA A 61 19.25 -4.39 9.93
N ASP A 62 20.06 -4.00 8.96
CA ASP A 62 19.87 -4.37 7.54
C ASP A 62 20.56 -5.70 7.20
N ILE A 63 21.59 -6.07 7.96
CA ILE A 63 22.35 -7.30 7.73
C ILE A 63 22.51 -8.10 9.03
N ALA A 64 22.64 -9.41 8.91
CA ALA A 64 22.93 -10.31 10.02
C ALA A 64 24.38 -10.15 10.50
N GLY A 65 24.60 -10.39 11.78
CA GLY A 65 25.90 -10.35 12.43
C GLY A 65 25.88 -9.63 13.78
N ILE A 66 27.06 -9.25 14.27
CA ILE A 66 27.19 -8.59 15.57
C ILE A 66 27.07 -7.08 15.41
N HIS A 67 26.03 -6.53 16.01
CA HIS A 67 25.78 -5.10 16.09
C HIS A 67 26.05 -4.57 17.49
N SER A 68 26.38 -3.29 17.56
CA SER A 68 26.53 -2.59 18.82
C SER A 68 25.87 -1.23 18.74
N VAL A 69 25.06 -0.92 19.72
CA VAL A 69 24.46 0.40 19.91
C VAL A 69 25.18 1.10 21.06
N THR A 70 25.56 2.34 20.84
CA THR A 70 26.19 3.20 21.83
C THR A 70 25.35 4.44 22.03
N VAL A 71 25.07 4.76 23.29
CA VAL A 71 24.49 6.02 23.72
C VAL A 71 25.51 6.84 24.49
N SER A 72 25.54 8.14 24.29
CA SER A 72 26.40 9.08 25.02
C SER A 72 25.63 10.30 25.51
N SER A 73 26.07 10.83 26.66
CA SER A 73 25.63 12.09 27.25
C SER A 73 26.81 12.81 27.84
N GLY A 74 27.27 13.89 27.20
CA GLY A 74 28.55 14.53 27.55
C GLY A 74 29.72 13.56 27.42
N SER A 75 30.46 13.37 28.54
CA SER A 75 31.57 12.43 28.63
C SER A 75 31.20 10.99 29.01
N LEU A 76 29.92 10.76 29.33
CA LEU A 76 29.40 9.44 29.70
C LEU A 76 28.97 8.66 28.46
N SER A 77 29.18 7.34 28.46
CA SER A 77 28.68 6.46 27.42
C SER A 77 28.32 5.09 27.97
N ALA A 78 27.34 4.45 27.29
CA ALA A 78 27.00 3.05 27.51
C ALA A 78 26.83 2.35 26.16
N ARG A 79 27.23 1.06 26.13
CA ARG A 79 27.14 0.24 24.90
C ARG A 79 26.46 -1.07 25.18
N ALA A 80 25.63 -1.52 24.23
CA ALA A 80 25.11 -2.87 24.17
C ALA A 80 25.54 -3.51 22.86
N SER A 81 25.99 -4.77 22.92
CA SER A 81 26.30 -5.58 21.74
C SER A 81 25.40 -6.80 21.72
N PHE A 82 24.92 -7.16 20.55
CA PHE A 82 23.98 -8.26 20.35
C PHE A 82 24.13 -8.84 18.95
N GLU A 83 23.71 -10.08 18.80
CA GLU A 83 23.70 -10.75 17.52
C GLU A 83 22.34 -10.60 16.85
N VAL A 84 22.37 -10.35 15.54
CA VAL A 84 21.20 -10.30 14.67
C VAL A 84 21.31 -11.43 13.67
N SER A 85 20.31 -12.29 13.62
CA SER A 85 20.21 -13.36 12.61
C SER A 85 19.53 -12.85 11.34
N ALA A 86 19.83 -13.50 10.21
CA ALA A 86 19.12 -13.20 8.98
C ALA A 86 17.62 -13.56 9.13
N ARG A 87 16.74 -12.67 8.68
CA ARG A 87 15.35 -13.02 8.46
C ARG A 87 15.27 -13.76 7.12
N ASP A 88 15.29 -15.05 7.20
CA ASP A 88 15.17 -15.91 6.02
C ASP A 88 13.68 -16.13 5.74
N VAL A 89 13.08 -15.15 5.05
CA VAL A 89 11.70 -15.24 4.56
C VAL A 89 11.79 -15.37 3.04
N VAL A 90 11.99 -16.56 2.57
CA VAL A 90 11.80 -16.92 1.16
C VAL A 90 10.39 -17.45 1.03
N GLN A 91 9.54 -16.72 0.32
CA GLN A 91 8.21 -17.18 -0.05
C GLN A 91 8.18 -17.39 -1.57
N GLU A 92 7.95 -18.63 -1.98
CA GLU A 92 7.64 -18.92 -3.37
C GLU A 92 6.22 -18.47 -3.68
N VAL A 93 6.05 -17.80 -4.81
CA VAL A 93 4.73 -17.37 -5.30
C VAL A 93 4.42 -18.10 -6.60
N GLU A 94 3.18 -18.48 -6.77
CA GLU A 94 2.68 -19.18 -7.95
C GLU A 94 1.55 -18.36 -8.59
N VAL A 95 1.53 -18.32 -9.92
CA VAL A 95 0.41 -17.76 -10.67
C VAL A 95 -0.69 -18.81 -10.73
N VAL A 96 -1.75 -18.62 -9.95
CA VAL A 96 -2.87 -19.59 -9.86
C VAL A 96 -3.98 -19.35 -10.86
N GLY A 97 -4.02 -18.16 -11.51
CA GLY A 97 -5.03 -17.84 -12.50
C GLY A 97 -4.66 -16.68 -13.41
N HIS A 98 -5.39 -16.55 -14.49
CA HIS A 98 -5.19 -15.50 -15.48
C HIS A 98 -6.53 -15.01 -16.03
N GLY A 99 -6.82 -13.72 -15.95
CA GLY A 99 -8.04 -13.10 -16.49
C GLY A 99 -7.99 -13.01 -18.02
N PRO A 100 -9.01 -13.49 -18.73
CA PRO A 100 -8.98 -13.63 -20.19
C PRO A 100 -9.37 -12.33 -20.91
N GLU A 101 -8.53 -11.30 -20.92
CA GLU A 101 -8.70 -10.13 -21.78
C GLU A 101 -7.47 -9.89 -22.66
N ASN A 102 -7.63 -10.08 -23.96
CA ASN A 102 -6.55 -10.00 -24.94
C ASN A 102 -6.69 -8.87 -25.96
N ARG A 103 -7.84 -8.16 -25.97
CA ARG A 103 -8.10 -7.11 -26.99
C ARG A 103 -7.54 -5.76 -26.60
N TYR A 104 -7.61 -5.43 -25.31
CA TYR A 104 -7.27 -4.10 -24.81
C TYR A 104 -6.23 -4.18 -23.69
N ARG A 105 -5.44 -3.12 -23.54
CA ARG A 105 -4.53 -2.99 -22.40
C ARG A 105 -5.35 -2.62 -21.17
N THR A 106 -5.21 -3.40 -20.11
CA THR A 106 -5.76 -3.08 -18.80
C THR A 106 -5.05 -1.87 -18.19
N THR A 107 -5.78 -1.07 -17.42
CA THR A 107 -5.25 0.11 -16.71
C THR A 107 -5.20 -0.15 -15.21
N ASP A 108 -6.35 -0.44 -14.63
CA ASP A 108 -6.50 -0.72 -13.20
C ASP A 108 -7.28 -2.01 -13.00
N LEU A 109 -7.16 -2.54 -11.80
CA LEU A 109 -7.85 -3.73 -11.32
C LEU A 109 -8.36 -3.48 -9.90
N TRP A 110 -9.62 -3.78 -9.64
CA TRP A 110 -10.18 -3.79 -8.31
C TRP A 110 -10.87 -5.11 -8.01
N ILE A 111 -10.56 -5.69 -6.84
CA ILE A 111 -11.19 -6.92 -6.35
C ILE A 111 -12.09 -6.54 -5.19
N PHE A 112 -13.29 -7.10 -5.12
CA PHE A 112 -14.25 -6.85 -4.06
C PHE A 112 -15.15 -8.06 -3.84
N GLU A 113 -15.69 -8.18 -2.62
CA GLU A 113 -16.76 -9.13 -2.32
C GLU A 113 -18.09 -8.52 -2.75
N GLY A 114 -18.85 -9.23 -3.56
CA GLY A 114 -20.19 -8.83 -3.97
C GLY A 114 -21.23 -9.06 -2.88
N VAL A 115 -22.40 -8.46 -3.02
CA VAL A 115 -23.53 -8.62 -2.08
C VAL A 115 -24.02 -10.06 -1.92
N ASP A 116 -23.64 -10.94 -2.81
CA ASP A 116 -23.91 -12.39 -2.79
C ASP A 116 -22.81 -13.22 -2.11
N GLY A 117 -21.74 -12.56 -1.59
CA GLY A 117 -20.63 -13.20 -0.90
C GLY A 117 -19.62 -13.89 -1.83
N ARG A 118 -19.64 -13.60 -3.13
CA ARG A 118 -18.66 -14.07 -4.11
C ARG A 118 -17.63 -12.98 -4.39
N ASP A 119 -16.44 -13.38 -4.84
CA ASP A 119 -15.39 -12.44 -5.20
C ASP A 119 -15.48 -12.05 -6.68
N TYR A 120 -15.40 -10.75 -6.91
CA TYR A 120 -15.49 -10.15 -8.24
C TYR A 120 -14.28 -9.27 -8.53
N ALA A 121 -13.97 -9.13 -9.82
CA ALA A 121 -12.93 -8.23 -10.31
C ALA A 121 -13.51 -7.30 -11.36
N ILE A 122 -13.08 -6.03 -11.32
CA ILE A 122 -13.34 -5.03 -12.35
C ILE A 122 -12.01 -4.60 -12.93
N THR A 123 -11.90 -4.49 -14.26
CA THR A 123 -10.73 -3.91 -14.90
C THR A 123 -11.11 -2.72 -15.77
N GLY A 124 -10.31 -1.66 -15.69
CA GLY A 124 -10.33 -0.60 -16.68
C GLY A 124 -9.53 -0.96 -17.93
N SER A 125 -9.64 -0.13 -18.98
CA SER A 125 -8.90 -0.33 -20.22
C SER A 125 -8.46 0.97 -20.88
N LYS A 126 -7.28 0.93 -21.54
CA LYS A 126 -6.65 2.09 -22.17
C LYS A 126 -6.86 2.08 -23.68
N VAL A 127 -7.26 3.26 -24.20
CA VAL A 127 -7.46 3.47 -25.65
C VAL A 127 -8.35 2.38 -26.26
N SER A 128 -9.34 1.97 -25.51
CA SER A 128 -10.24 0.88 -25.86
C SER A 128 -11.57 1.34 -26.45
N GLY A 129 -11.85 2.66 -26.39
CA GLY A 129 -13.20 3.19 -26.64
C GLY A 129 -14.13 3.01 -25.46
N GLY A 130 -13.58 3.04 -24.21
CA GLY A 130 -14.36 3.08 -22.98
C GLY A 130 -14.87 1.73 -22.47
N PHE A 131 -14.17 0.64 -22.74
CA PHE A 131 -14.53 -0.66 -22.19
C PHE A 131 -14.01 -0.85 -20.75
N SER A 132 -14.89 -1.41 -19.90
CA SER A 132 -14.57 -2.01 -18.61
C SER A 132 -15.05 -3.45 -18.59
N PHE A 133 -14.33 -4.34 -17.90
CA PHE A 133 -14.62 -5.76 -17.88
C PHE A 133 -14.84 -6.23 -16.45
N PHE A 134 -15.83 -7.12 -16.28
CA PHE A 134 -16.24 -7.68 -15.00
C PHE A 134 -16.03 -9.19 -15.02
N TYR A 135 -15.50 -9.71 -13.92
CA TYR A 135 -15.15 -11.11 -13.77
C TYR A 135 -15.63 -11.66 -12.42
N ASP A 136 -16.04 -12.91 -12.41
CA ASP A 136 -16.11 -13.73 -11.22
C ASP A 136 -14.73 -14.34 -10.99
N VAL A 137 -14.15 -14.06 -9.82
CA VAL A 137 -12.83 -14.52 -9.40
C VAL A 137 -12.88 -15.36 -8.13
N THR A 138 -14.07 -15.76 -7.70
CA THR A 138 -14.31 -16.60 -6.52
C THR A 138 -13.43 -17.85 -6.54
N ASN A 139 -13.21 -18.44 -7.71
CA ASN A 139 -12.20 -19.44 -7.91
C ASN A 139 -11.08 -18.88 -8.80
N PRO A 140 -9.92 -18.50 -8.23
CA PRO A 140 -8.85 -17.88 -8.99
C PRO A 140 -8.24 -18.79 -10.07
N ALA A 141 -8.40 -20.11 -9.96
CA ALA A 141 -7.98 -21.05 -10.98
C ALA A 141 -8.99 -21.20 -12.14
N ALA A 142 -10.19 -20.61 -12.01
CA ALA A 142 -11.26 -20.70 -13.00
C ALA A 142 -12.00 -19.36 -13.17
N ILE A 143 -11.26 -18.30 -13.46
CA ILE A 143 -11.78 -16.94 -13.66
C ILE A 143 -12.76 -16.92 -14.82
N THR A 144 -13.94 -16.38 -14.60
CA THR A 144 -15.01 -16.27 -15.61
C THR A 144 -15.34 -14.81 -15.89
N LYS A 145 -15.25 -14.40 -17.14
CA LYS A 145 -15.73 -13.08 -17.58
C LYS A 145 -17.25 -13.06 -17.55
N ILE A 146 -17.80 -12.13 -16.79
CA ILE A 146 -19.24 -11.94 -16.61
C ILE A 146 -19.77 -11.03 -17.72
N ASP A 147 -19.20 -9.82 -17.82
CA ASP A 147 -19.69 -8.79 -18.72
C ASP A 147 -18.57 -7.87 -19.20
N SER A 148 -18.90 -7.05 -20.18
CA SER A 148 -18.09 -5.94 -20.67
C SER A 148 -18.98 -4.73 -20.97
N ILE A 149 -18.79 -3.65 -20.23
CA ILE A 149 -19.58 -2.43 -20.38
C ILE A 149 -18.78 -1.41 -21.17
N GLN A 150 -19.42 -0.79 -22.16
CA GLN A 150 -18.82 0.28 -22.93
C GLN A 150 -19.50 1.61 -22.62
N VAL A 151 -18.69 2.64 -22.33
CA VAL A 151 -19.14 4.01 -22.12
C VAL A 151 -18.45 4.96 -23.10
N ASP A 152 -19.01 6.17 -23.28
CA ASP A 152 -18.34 7.22 -24.07
C ASP A 152 -17.09 7.72 -23.34
N ALA A 153 -15.98 7.03 -23.56
CA ALA A 153 -14.66 7.37 -23.06
C ALA A 153 -13.57 6.83 -23.98
N ARG A 154 -12.42 7.47 -24.00
CA ARG A 154 -11.21 6.93 -24.63
C ARG A 154 -10.55 5.89 -23.72
N THR A 155 -10.57 6.15 -22.41
CA THR A 155 -9.87 5.34 -21.40
C THR A 155 -10.72 5.28 -20.14
N ILE A 156 -10.82 4.11 -19.55
CA ILE A 156 -11.24 3.88 -18.16
C ILE A 156 -9.94 3.65 -17.39
N ASN A 157 -9.43 4.69 -16.72
CA ASN A 157 -8.10 4.66 -16.13
C ASN A 157 -8.08 3.99 -14.75
N ASP A 158 -9.08 4.25 -13.94
CA ASP A 158 -9.21 3.75 -12.57
C ASP A 158 -10.60 3.16 -12.33
N VAL A 159 -10.67 2.11 -11.51
CA VAL A 159 -11.90 1.41 -11.17
C VAL A 159 -11.92 1.08 -9.67
N LYS A 160 -13.04 1.28 -8.99
CA LYS A 160 -13.22 0.95 -7.57
C LYS A 160 -14.60 0.38 -7.33
N ALA A 161 -14.75 -0.36 -6.25
CA ALA A 161 -16.05 -0.75 -5.72
C ALA A 161 -16.21 -0.23 -4.29
N SER A 162 -17.45 -0.04 -3.87
CA SER A 162 -17.75 0.27 -2.46
C SER A 162 -17.37 -0.89 -1.55
N PRO A 163 -17.03 -0.60 -0.29
CA PRO A 163 -16.69 -1.66 0.68
C PRO A 163 -17.79 -2.70 0.90
N ASP A 164 -19.05 -2.33 0.68
CA ASP A 164 -20.21 -3.21 0.80
C ASP A 164 -20.59 -3.92 -0.52
N GLY A 165 -19.85 -3.69 -1.59
CA GLY A 165 -20.05 -4.32 -2.90
C GLY A 165 -21.29 -3.88 -3.67
N ARG A 166 -22.01 -2.83 -3.25
CA ARG A 166 -23.28 -2.41 -3.87
C ARG A 166 -23.13 -1.55 -5.10
N TYR A 167 -22.04 -0.80 -5.19
CA TYR A 167 -21.76 0.01 -6.37
C TYR A 167 -20.29 -0.12 -6.78
N ALA A 168 -20.03 0.17 -8.03
CA ALA A 168 -18.68 0.37 -8.53
C ALA A 168 -18.60 1.70 -9.26
N VAL A 169 -17.38 2.22 -9.39
CA VAL A 169 -17.11 3.48 -10.06
C VAL A 169 -15.99 3.28 -11.07
N LEU A 170 -16.21 3.80 -12.28
CA LEU A 170 -15.22 3.81 -13.34
C LEU A 170 -14.84 5.26 -13.64
N SER A 171 -13.55 5.57 -13.75
CA SER A 171 -13.13 6.86 -14.27
C SER A 171 -13.42 6.95 -15.77
N ARG A 172 -13.84 8.12 -16.23
CA ARG A 172 -14.22 8.37 -17.61
C ARG A 172 -13.31 9.46 -18.18
N GLU A 173 -12.38 9.09 -19.05
CA GLU A 173 -11.43 10.01 -19.66
C GLU A 173 -11.55 10.06 -21.17
N GLY A 174 -11.49 11.27 -21.73
CA GLY A 174 -11.57 11.51 -23.16
C GLY A 174 -12.94 11.25 -23.78
N ALA A 175 -13.98 11.66 -23.08
CA ALA A 175 -15.35 11.63 -23.56
C ALA A 175 -15.56 12.53 -24.78
N THR A 176 -16.41 12.13 -25.73
CA THR A 176 -16.65 12.87 -26.98
C THR A 176 -17.26 14.25 -26.73
N ASN A 177 -18.06 14.38 -25.68
CA ASN A 177 -18.66 15.64 -25.23
C ASN A 177 -17.71 16.54 -24.43
N ARG A 178 -16.44 16.12 -24.21
CA ARG A 178 -15.42 16.81 -23.40
C ARG A 178 -15.81 17.05 -21.94
N ARG A 179 -16.71 16.22 -21.42
CA ARG A 179 -17.11 16.20 -20.02
C ARG A 179 -16.74 14.83 -19.47
N ASP A 180 -15.49 14.73 -19.09
CA ASP A 180 -14.96 13.56 -18.40
C ASP A 180 -15.61 13.47 -17.00
N GLY A 181 -15.25 12.50 -16.20
CA GLY A 181 -15.81 12.32 -14.86
C GLY A 181 -15.86 10.86 -14.45
N LEU A 182 -16.99 10.46 -13.92
CA LEU A 182 -17.21 9.13 -13.37
C LEU A 182 -18.44 8.47 -13.97
N VAL A 183 -18.40 7.14 -14.03
CA VAL A 183 -19.57 6.29 -14.29
C VAL A 183 -19.84 5.50 -13.02
N ILE A 184 -21.05 5.61 -12.49
CA ILE A 184 -21.51 4.88 -11.33
C ILE A 184 -22.26 3.65 -11.80
N MET A 185 -21.84 2.49 -11.31
CA MET A 185 -22.41 1.19 -11.60
C MET A 185 -23.23 0.70 -10.42
N ASP A 186 -24.43 0.21 -10.67
CA ASP A 186 -25.19 -0.58 -9.72
C ASP A 186 -24.70 -2.03 -9.76
N MET A 187 -24.25 -2.52 -8.61
CA MET A 187 -23.70 -3.86 -8.38
C MET A 187 -24.60 -4.69 -7.44
N SER A 188 -25.86 -4.29 -7.25
CA SER A 188 -26.84 -5.05 -6.45
C SER A 188 -27.10 -6.46 -7.00
N ASP A 189 -26.86 -6.68 -8.29
CA ASP A 189 -26.68 -7.98 -8.91
C ASP A 189 -25.30 -8.02 -9.57
N PRO A 190 -24.26 -8.53 -8.89
CA PRO A 190 -22.90 -8.51 -9.42
C PRO A 190 -22.71 -9.31 -10.72
N MET A 191 -23.63 -10.25 -11.02
CA MET A 191 -23.62 -11.02 -12.27
C MET A 191 -24.20 -10.22 -13.44
N ASN A 192 -24.93 -9.12 -13.18
CA ASN A 192 -25.56 -8.26 -14.18
C ASN A 192 -25.31 -6.79 -13.85
N PRO A 193 -24.05 -6.31 -13.89
CA PRO A 193 -23.70 -4.93 -13.57
C PRO A 193 -24.37 -3.95 -14.54
N VAL A 194 -24.98 -2.88 -14.05
CA VAL A 194 -25.64 -1.88 -14.87
C VAL A 194 -25.16 -0.47 -14.57
N ILE A 195 -25.19 0.41 -15.57
CA ILE A 195 -24.88 1.83 -15.37
C ILE A 195 -26.05 2.46 -14.62
N ALA A 196 -25.78 2.96 -13.39
CA ALA A 196 -26.74 3.69 -12.59
C ALA A 196 -26.77 5.18 -12.96
N SER A 197 -25.60 5.82 -13.08
CA SER A 197 -25.51 7.25 -13.39
C SER A 197 -24.12 7.66 -13.91
N PHE A 198 -24.05 8.93 -14.35
CA PHE A 198 -22.81 9.62 -14.68
C PHE A 198 -22.67 10.83 -13.76
N TYR A 199 -21.46 11.08 -13.27
CA TYR A 199 -21.13 12.21 -12.43
C TYR A 199 -19.94 12.99 -12.99
N ASP A 200 -20.09 14.29 -13.22
CA ASP A 200 -19.03 15.14 -13.76
C ASP A 200 -18.94 16.52 -13.10
N GLU A 201 -19.71 16.78 -12.05
CA GLU A 201 -19.71 18.07 -11.38
C GLU A 201 -18.36 18.35 -10.68
N GLY A 202 -17.72 19.43 -11.12
CA GLY A 202 -16.42 19.85 -10.62
C GLY A 202 -15.23 18.97 -11.05
N ILE A 203 -15.44 17.93 -11.86
CA ILE A 203 -14.44 16.96 -12.31
C ILE A 203 -14.44 16.71 -13.82
N THR A 204 -15.01 17.64 -14.60
CA THR A 204 -15.13 17.54 -16.08
C THR A 204 -13.82 17.41 -16.82
N GLY A 205 -12.70 17.69 -16.16
CA GLY A 205 -11.37 17.52 -16.73
C GLY A 205 -10.82 16.09 -16.61
N GLY A 206 -11.55 15.18 -15.96
CA GLY A 206 -11.18 13.80 -15.74
C GLY A 206 -10.76 13.49 -14.29
N VAL A 207 -10.79 12.22 -13.97
CA VAL A 207 -10.35 11.65 -12.69
C VAL A 207 -9.28 10.61 -12.98
N HIS A 208 -8.08 10.85 -12.44
CA HIS A 208 -6.95 9.96 -12.68
C HIS A 208 -6.96 8.75 -11.73
N ASN A 209 -7.17 9.01 -10.45
CA ASN A 209 -7.29 7.97 -9.42
C ASN A 209 -8.45 8.28 -8.47
N MET A 210 -8.99 7.23 -7.86
CA MET A 210 -10.03 7.36 -6.85
C MET A 210 -9.89 6.28 -5.78
N PHE A 211 -10.54 6.53 -4.63
CA PHE A 211 -10.60 5.60 -3.52
C PHE A 211 -12.01 5.62 -2.93
N ALA A 212 -12.62 4.45 -2.74
CA ALA A 212 -13.93 4.31 -2.11
C ALA A 212 -13.72 3.87 -0.65
N ALA A 213 -14.34 4.58 0.29
CA ALA A 213 -14.31 4.26 1.72
C ALA A 213 -15.63 4.69 2.36
N ASP A 214 -16.22 3.78 3.10
CA ASP A 214 -17.57 3.97 3.67
C ASP A 214 -18.56 4.44 2.57
N ASP A 215 -19.30 5.50 2.84
CA ASP A 215 -20.26 6.10 1.90
C ASP A 215 -19.63 7.19 1.01
N TYR A 216 -18.30 7.31 0.98
CA TYR A 216 -17.62 8.38 0.25
C TYR A 216 -16.70 7.86 -0.84
N LEU A 217 -16.65 8.60 -1.93
CA LEU A 217 -15.66 8.45 -2.99
C LEU A 217 -14.70 9.64 -2.99
N TYR A 218 -13.43 9.37 -2.87
CA TYR A 218 -12.35 10.35 -2.96
C TYR A 218 -11.77 10.31 -4.36
N ALA A 219 -12.00 11.34 -5.16
CA ALA A 219 -11.59 11.39 -6.56
C ALA A 219 -10.50 12.43 -6.78
N LEU A 220 -9.37 12.03 -7.36
CA LEU A 220 -8.27 12.92 -7.71
C LEU A 220 -8.57 13.57 -9.08
N ALA A 221 -9.07 14.80 -9.05
CA ALA A 221 -9.47 15.54 -10.23
C ALA A 221 -8.31 16.31 -10.84
N ASN A 222 -7.88 15.90 -12.03
CA ASN A 222 -6.91 16.58 -12.90
C ASN A 222 -5.62 17.11 -12.26
N GLY A 223 -5.14 16.47 -11.20
CA GLY A 223 -3.82 16.72 -10.65
C GLY A 223 -3.66 17.96 -9.76
N ASP A 224 -4.69 18.79 -9.61
CA ASP A 224 -4.62 20.00 -8.79
C ASP A 224 -5.51 19.98 -7.52
N LYS A 225 -6.47 19.07 -7.44
CA LYS A 225 -7.36 18.89 -6.28
C LYS A 225 -7.90 17.48 -6.20
N TYR A 226 -8.36 17.09 -5.02
CA TYR A 226 -9.27 15.96 -4.85
C TYR A 226 -10.66 16.45 -4.46
N VAL A 227 -11.68 15.71 -4.81
CA VAL A 227 -13.09 15.92 -4.47
C VAL A 227 -13.57 14.76 -3.64
N ILE A 228 -14.43 15.04 -2.67
CA ILE A 228 -15.10 14.01 -1.87
C ILE A 228 -16.55 14.02 -2.33
N ILE A 229 -17.05 12.87 -2.78
CA ILE A 229 -18.39 12.68 -3.28
C ILE A 229 -19.12 11.77 -2.31
N ASP A 230 -20.26 12.23 -1.83
CA ASP A 230 -21.19 11.43 -1.02
C ASP A 230 -21.94 10.48 -1.95
N MET A 231 -21.87 9.19 -1.63
CA MET A 231 -22.44 8.10 -2.43
C MET A 231 -23.67 7.47 -1.76
N ALA A 232 -24.10 7.98 -0.56
CA ALA A 232 -25.25 7.48 0.17
C ALA A 232 -26.59 7.88 -0.48
#